data_2b89ebb71baab389f82398bd3298e814
#
_entry.id   2b89ebb71baab389f82398bd3298e814
#
_cell.length_a   1.000
_cell.length_b   1.000
_cell.length_c   1.000
_cell.angle_alpha   90.00
_cell.angle_beta   90.00
_cell.angle_gamma   90.00
#
_symmetry.space_group_name_H-M   'P 1'
#
loop_
_entity.id
_entity.type
_entity.pdbx_description
1 polymer ?
#
loop_
_entity_poly.entity_id
_entity_poly.type
_entity_poly.pdbx_seq_one_letter_code
_entity_poly.pdbx_strand_id
1 'polypeptide(L)'
;LEMIRKLQKTDINRVADIWLKTNLKAHSFISEQYWISNYERVKEMLPQAEVYVYEDDKMIHGFLGVRDEYIEGIFVSDKMQSHGIGKSLLDYIKDKKDRLQLKVYQKNVRAMSFYQREGFTIQSERMDEFTGETEYVMNWESDCEGE
;
A
#
# COMPACT_ATOMS: atom_id res chain seq x y z
N LEU A 1 14.19 -6.88 -16.41
CA LEU A 1 14.57 -5.66 -15.73
C LEU A 1 13.47 -5.16 -14.81
N GLU A 2 13.85 -4.75 -13.62
CA GLU A 2 12.95 -4.18 -12.63
C GLU A 2 12.78 -2.71 -12.87
N MET A 3 11.56 -2.22 -12.71
CA MET A 3 11.34 -0.78 -12.76
C MET A 3 10.10 -0.40 -11.98
N ILE A 4 10.11 0.81 -11.45
CA ILE A 4 8.94 1.41 -10.83
C ILE A 4 8.50 2.56 -11.73
N ARG A 5 7.24 2.58 -12.08
CA ARG A 5 6.70 3.57 -13.00
C ARG A 5 5.24 3.87 -12.65
N LYS A 6 4.72 4.93 -13.22
CA LYS A 6 3.32 5.27 -13.02
C LYS A 6 2.39 4.25 -13.65
N LEU A 7 1.23 4.08 -13.03
CA LEU A 7 0.17 3.21 -13.55
C LEU A 7 -0.26 3.67 -14.94
N GLN A 8 -0.49 2.71 -15.83
CA GLN A 8 -1.06 2.94 -17.15
C GLN A 8 -2.41 2.25 -17.23
N LYS A 9 -3.24 2.65 -18.19
CA LYS A 9 -4.59 2.07 -18.35
C LYS A 9 -4.58 0.55 -18.47
N THR A 10 -3.60 0.02 -19.18
CA THR A 10 -3.51 -1.42 -19.39
C THR A 10 -3.15 -2.19 -18.11
N ASP A 11 -2.74 -1.50 -17.06
CA ASP A 11 -2.36 -2.13 -15.79
C ASP A 11 -3.54 -2.32 -14.83
N ILE A 12 -4.66 -1.66 -15.09
CA ILE A 12 -5.75 -1.54 -14.10
C ILE A 12 -6.27 -2.89 -13.64
N ASN A 13 -6.54 -3.80 -14.55
CA ASN A 13 -7.06 -5.11 -14.16
C ASN A 13 -6.09 -5.88 -13.28
N ARG A 14 -4.81 -5.88 -13.65
CA ARG A 14 -3.79 -6.57 -12.88
C ARG A 14 -3.63 -5.96 -11.49
N VAL A 15 -3.59 -4.63 -11.43
CA VAL A 15 -3.42 -3.92 -10.16
C VAL A 15 -4.62 -4.14 -9.25
N ALA A 16 -5.84 -4.08 -9.80
CA ALA A 16 -7.05 -4.33 -9.02
C ALA A 16 -7.08 -5.75 -8.48
N ASP A 17 -6.61 -6.73 -9.27
CA ASP A 17 -6.53 -8.11 -8.80
C ASP A 17 -5.54 -8.27 -7.65
N ILE A 18 -4.39 -7.61 -7.73
CA ILE A 18 -3.43 -7.62 -6.63
C ILE A 18 -4.06 -7.01 -5.39
N TRP A 19 -4.76 -5.87 -5.55
CA TRP A 19 -5.46 -5.21 -4.44
C TRP A 19 -6.42 -6.18 -3.74
N LEU A 20 -7.26 -6.86 -4.52
CA LEU A 20 -8.27 -7.75 -3.94
C LEU A 20 -7.63 -8.94 -3.24
N LYS A 21 -6.73 -9.63 -3.92
CA LYS A 21 -6.15 -10.86 -3.38
C LYS A 21 -5.30 -10.61 -2.15
N THR A 22 -4.52 -9.53 -2.15
CA THR A 22 -3.69 -9.23 -0.99
C THR A 22 -4.53 -8.83 0.21
N ASN A 23 -5.61 -8.08 0.01
CA ASN A 23 -6.50 -7.71 1.10
C ASN A 23 -7.23 -8.92 1.66
N LEU A 24 -7.73 -9.81 0.81
CA LEU A 24 -8.39 -11.02 1.27
C LEU A 24 -7.48 -11.85 2.16
N LYS A 25 -6.20 -11.92 1.81
CA LYS A 25 -5.26 -12.72 2.57
C LYS A 25 -4.78 -12.00 3.84
N ALA A 26 -4.40 -10.73 3.71
CA ALA A 26 -3.82 -9.99 4.85
C ALA A 26 -4.86 -9.64 5.90
N HIS A 27 -6.11 -9.49 5.50
CA HIS A 27 -7.17 -9.00 6.39
C HIS A 27 -8.28 -10.04 6.55
N SER A 28 -7.90 -11.27 6.91
CA SER A 28 -8.86 -12.37 7.08
C SER A 28 -9.86 -12.11 8.20
N PHE A 29 -9.57 -11.16 9.07
CA PHE A 29 -10.48 -10.74 10.16
C PHE A 29 -11.59 -9.80 9.67
N ILE A 30 -11.60 -9.45 8.39
CA ILE A 30 -12.64 -8.63 7.77
C ILE A 30 -13.37 -9.51 6.76
N SER A 31 -14.68 -9.34 6.65
CA SER A 31 -15.49 -10.12 5.72
C SER A 31 -14.97 -10.00 4.30
N GLU A 32 -14.88 -11.13 3.60
CA GLU A 32 -14.46 -11.13 2.19
C GLU A 32 -15.37 -10.26 1.33
N GLN A 33 -16.66 -10.25 1.66
CA GLN A 33 -17.63 -9.48 0.90
C GLN A 33 -17.32 -7.98 0.93
N TYR A 34 -16.72 -7.49 2.01
CA TYR A 34 -16.32 -6.09 2.08
C TYR A 34 -15.33 -5.76 0.95
N TRP A 35 -14.34 -6.61 0.74
CA TRP A 35 -13.34 -6.39 -0.31
C TRP A 35 -13.92 -6.62 -1.69
N ILE A 36 -14.67 -7.71 -1.87
CA ILE A 36 -15.24 -8.06 -3.17
C ILE A 36 -16.21 -6.97 -3.65
N SER A 37 -17.02 -6.42 -2.75
CA SER A 37 -18.00 -5.41 -3.13
C SER A 37 -17.34 -4.07 -3.50
N ASN A 38 -16.08 -3.86 -3.13
CA ASN A 38 -15.37 -2.63 -3.47
C ASN A 38 -14.48 -2.76 -4.70
N TYR A 39 -14.42 -3.96 -5.29
CA TYR A 39 -13.49 -4.23 -6.39
C TYR A 39 -13.72 -3.32 -7.61
N GLU A 40 -14.96 -3.20 -8.07
CA GLU A 40 -15.24 -2.37 -9.24
C GLU A 40 -14.97 -0.90 -8.96
N ARG A 41 -15.27 -0.45 -7.75
CA ARG A 41 -15.00 0.92 -7.36
C ARG A 41 -13.51 1.23 -7.38
N VAL A 42 -12.68 0.29 -6.92
CA VAL A 42 -11.23 0.46 -6.95
C VAL A 42 -10.75 0.61 -8.38
N LYS A 43 -11.28 -0.21 -9.31
CA LYS A 43 -10.90 -0.10 -10.71
C LYS A 43 -11.24 1.27 -11.29
N GLU A 44 -12.36 1.84 -10.87
CA GLU A 44 -12.75 3.17 -11.32
C GLU A 44 -11.87 4.27 -10.74
N MET A 45 -11.38 4.07 -9.53
CA MET A 45 -10.58 5.08 -8.84
C MET A 45 -9.12 5.10 -9.28
N LEU A 46 -8.60 3.94 -9.68
CA LEU A 46 -7.16 3.81 -10.00
C LEU A 46 -6.66 4.81 -11.05
N PRO A 47 -7.38 5.06 -12.15
CA PRO A 47 -6.88 6.00 -13.15
C PRO A 47 -6.79 7.43 -12.66
N GLN A 48 -7.50 7.76 -11.59
CA GLN A 48 -7.56 9.12 -11.07
C GLN A 48 -6.62 9.32 -9.87
N ALA A 49 -5.93 8.27 -9.46
CA ALA A 49 -5.07 8.30 -8.28
C ALA A 49 -3.60 8.35 -8.69
N GLU A 50 -2.74 8.75 -7.75
CA GLU A 50 -1.31 8.69 -7.95
C GLU A 50 -0.85 7.30 -7.55
N VAL A 51 -0.54 6.44 -8.55
CA VAL A 51 -0.20 5.04 -8.31
C VAL A 51 1.07 4.70 -9.06
N TYR A 52 1.97 4.02 -8.36
CA TYR A 52 3.23 3.52 -8.93
C TYR A 52 3.23 2.01 -8.87
N VAL A 53 3.65 1.38 -9.98
CA VAL A 53 3.68 -0.08 -10.07
C VAL A 53 5.14 -0.55 -10.12
N TYR A 54 5.38 -1.73 -9.58
CA TYR A 54 6.67 -2.41 -9.67
C TYR A 54 6.54 -3.47 -10.75
N GLU A 55 7.31 -3.31 -11.80
CA GLU A 55 7.28 -4.21 -12.96
C GLU A 55 8.62 -4.91 -13.09
N ASP A 56 8.59 -6.21 -13.30
CA ASP A 56 9.79 -6.99 -13.60
C ASP A 56 9.41 -7.99 -14.67
N ASP A 57 10.21 -8.02 -15.72
CA ASP A 57 10.03 -8.97 -16.83
C ASP A 57 8.61 -8.85 -17.41
N LYS A 58 8.16 -7.61 -17.58
CA LYS A 58 6.86 -7.25 -18.15
C LYS A 58 5.66 -7.67 -17.30
N MET A 59 5.89 -8.07 -16.06
CA MET A 59 4.81 -8.40 -15.14
C MET A 59 4.82 -7.47 -13.95
N ILE A 60 3.62 -7.04 -13.53
CA ILE A 60 3.48 -6.22 -12.34
C ILE A 60 3.35 -7.13 -11.14
N HIS A 61 4.20 -6.90 -10.13
CA HIS A 61 4.22 -7.70 -8.91
C HIS A 61 3.77 -6.93 -7.68
N GLY A 62 3.61 -5.63 -7.78
CA GLY A 62 3.16 -4.83 -6.66
C GLY A 62 2.88 -3.40 -7.07
N PHE A 63 2.26 -2.65 -6.16
CA PHE A 63 1.99 -1.24 -6.43
C PHE A 63 1.83 -0.47 -5.12
N LEU A 64 1.94 0.85 -5.24
CA LEU A 64 1.76 1.79 -4.13
C LEU A 64 0.83 2.89 -4.60
N GLY A 65 -0.19 3.20 -3.80
CA GLY A 65 -1.06 4.33 -4.04
C GLY A 65 -0.80 5.42 -3.01
N VAL A 66 -0.75 6.66 -3.44
CA VAL A 66 -0.50 7.79 -2.55
C VAL A 66 -1.38 8.96 -2.97
N ARG A 67 -1.82 9.74 -1.98
CA ARG A 67 -2.58 10.97 -2.18
C ARG A 67 -1.93 12.02 -1.31
N ASP A 68 -1.27 12.97 -1.96
CA ASP A 68 -0.45 13.96 -1.26
C ASP A 68 0.62 13.28 -0.42
N GLU A 69 0.53 13.32 0.90
CA GLU A 69 1.48 12.65 1.80
C GLU A 69 0.91 11.38 2.43
N TYR A 70 -0.31 11.02 2.05
CA TYR A 70 -0.97 9.86 2.62
C TYR A 70 -0.82 8.64 1.71
N ILE A 71 -0.21 7.58 2.23
CA ILE A 71 -0.10 6.31 1.51
C ILE A 71 -1.41 5.57 1.66
N GLU A 72 -2.11 5.36 0.54
CA GLU A 72 -3.35 4.59 0.52
C GLU A 72 -3.07 3.11 0.77
N GLY A 73 -1.92 2.62 0.32
CA GLY A 73 -1.49 1.26 0.58
C GLY A 73 -0.31 0.86 -0.28
N ILE A 74 0.37 -0.20 0.17
CA ILE A 74 1.43 -0.86 -0.58
C ILE A 74 1.02 -2.33 -0.67
N PHE A 75 0.95 -2.84 -1.89
CA PHE A 75 0.43 -4.19 -2.13
C PHE A 75 1.41 -4.97 -2.99
N VAL A 76 1.79 -6.16 -2.54
CA VAL A 76 2.72 -7.03 -3.26
C VAL A 76 2.04 -8.37 -3.45
N SER A 77 2.06 -8.90 -4.68
CA SER A 77 1.42 -10.18 -4.96
C SER A 77 2.04 -11.27 -4.08
N ASP A 78 1.22 -12.25 -3.70
CA ASP A 78 1.58 -13.24 -2.71
C ASP A 78 2.87 -13.98 -3.04
N LYS A 79 3.04 -14.37 -4.29
CA LYS A 79 4.22 -15.13 -4.70
C LYS A 79 5.51 -14.32 -4.62
N MET A 80 5.40 -13.00 -4.63
CA MET A 80 6.56 -12.11 -4.69
C MET A 80 6.83 -11.40 -3.37
N GLN A 81 6.10 -11.72 -2.32
CA GLN A 81 6.36 -11.13 -1.02
C GLN A 81 7.70 -11.61 -0.47
N SER A 82 8.32 -10.77 0.36
CA SER A 82 9.64 -11.02 0.95
C SER A 82 10.79 -10.97 -0.07
N HIS A 83 10.56 -10.32 -1.21
CA HIS A 83 11.61 -10.10 -2.22
C HIS A 83 12.03 -8.64 -2.30
N GLY A 84 11.64 -7.83 -1.31
CA GLY A 84 12.06 -6.43 -1.27
C GLY A 84 11.24 -5.49 -2.12
N ILE A 85 10.14 -5.95 -2.72
CA ILE A 85 9.33 -5.11 -3.59
C ILE A 85 8.64 -4.00 -2.82
N GLY A 86 8.05 -4.32 -1.66
CA GLY A 86 7.42 -3.32 -0.81
C GLY A 86 8.39 -2.25 -0.37
N LYS A 87 9.60 -2.66 0.01
CA LYS A 87 10.64 -1.70 0.40
C LYS A 87 11.05 -0.82 -0.78
N SER A 88 11.20 -1.40 -1.98
CA SER A 88 11.56 -0.62 -3.17
C SER A 88 10.51 0.44 -3.48
N LEU A 89 9.22 0.06 -3.40
CA LEU A 89 8.13 1.00 -3.63
C LEU A 89 8.13 2.11 -2.58
N LEU A 90 8.34 1.73 -1.32
CA LEU A 90 8.35 2.70 -0.24
C LEU A 90 9.54 3.67 -0.38
N ASP A 91 10.72 3.13 -0.70
CA ASP A 91 11.90 3.97 -0.91
C ASP A 91 11.70 4.94 -2.06
N TYR A 92 11.03 4.49 -3.11
CA TYR A 92 10.72 5.33 -4.27
C TYR A 92 9.87 6.54 -3.86
N ILE A 93 8.83 6.32 -3.04
CA ILE A 93 7.98 7.42 -2.62
C ILE A 93 8.66 8.30 -1.56
N LYS A 94 9.53 7.72 -0.73
CA LYS A 94 10.29 8.49 0.25
C LYS A 94 11.22 9.51 -0.41
N ASP A 95 11.73 9.18 -1.60
CA ASP A 95 12.56 10.12 -2.35
C ASP A 95 11.77 11.31 -2.88
N LYS A 96 10.46 11.18 -3.00
CA LYS A 96 9.60 12.23 -3.55
C LYS A 96 8.90 13.06 -2.50
N LYS A 97 8.81 12.59 -1.27
CA LYS A 97 8.03 13.23 -0.21
C LYS A 97 8.88 13.38 1.04
N ASP A 98 8.70 14.48 1.74
CA ASP A 98 9.46 14.74 2.97
C ASP A 98 8.82 14.06 4.18
N ARG A 99 7.54 13.77 4.10
CA ARG A 99 6.83 13.07 5.17
C ARG A 99 5.72 12.24 4.57
N LEU A 100 5.35 11.17 5.29
CA LEU A 100 4.33 10.25 4.83
C LEU A 100 3.49 9.82 6.02
N GLN A 101 2.22 9.55 5.77
CA GLN A 101 1.29 9.03 6.76
C GLN A 101 0.52 7.87 6.15
N LEU A 102 0.17 6.90 6.98
CA LEU A 102 -0.65 5.78 6.55
C LEU A 102 -1.49 5.26 7.71
N LYS A 103 -2.42 4.38 7.39
CA LYS A 103 -3.21 3.65 8.37
C LYS A 103 -2.98 2.16 8.16
N VAL A 104 -2.93 1.42 9.25
CA VAL A 104 -2.73 -0.02 9.19
C VAL A 104 -3.57 -0.67 10.28
N TYR A 105 -4.26 -1.76 9.95
CA TYR A 105 -5.04 -2.48 10.96
C TYR A 105 -4.11 -3.10 12.00
N GLN A 106 -4.52 -2.99 13.26
CA GLN A 106 -3.75 -3.54 14.37
C GLN A 106 -3.47 -5.04 14.18
N LYS A 107 -4.43 -5.76 13.63
CA LYS A 107 -4.31 -7.20 13.44
C LYS A 107 -3.39 -7.58 12.29
N ASN A 108 -3.02 -6.62 11.44
CA ASN A 108 -2.08 -6.88 10.35
C ASN A 108 -0.65 -6.71 10.86
N VAL A 109 -0.21 -7.69 11.65
CA VAL A 109 1.08 -7.63 12.36
C VAL A 109 2.25 -7.55 11.37
N ARG A 110 2.12 -8.24 10.24
CA ARG A 110 3.20 -8.23 9.23
C ARG A 110 3.42 -6.84 8.66
N ALA A 111 2.35 -6.14 8.32
CA ALA A 111 2.46 -4.78 7.80
C ALA A 111 2.98 -3.83 8.87
N MET A 112 2.48 -3.97 10.11
CA MET A 112 2.97 -3.17 11.22
C MET A 112 4.49 -3.29 11.36
N SER A 113 4.99 -4.52 11.38
CA SER A 113 6.41 -4.77 11.52
C SER A 113 7.20 -4.18 10.36
N PHE A 114 6.68 -4.31 9.15
CA PHE A 114 7.31 -3.75 7.97
C PHE A 114 7.46 -2.23 8.09
N TYR A 115 6.36 -1.54 8.39
CA TYR A 115 6.40 -0.08 8.47
C TYR A 115 7.30 0.39 9.60
N GLN A 116 7.30 -0.30 10.73
CA GLN A 116 8.19 0.07 11.84
C GLN A 116 9.66 -0.10 11.46
N ARG A 117 10.01 -1.16 10.75
CA ARG A 117 11.39 -1.36 10.27
C ARG A 117 11.78 -0.25 9.29
N GLU A 118 10.81 0.29 8.55
CA GLU A 118 11.08 1.33 7.59
C GLU A 118 11.00 2.74 8.16
N GLY A 119 10.91 2.85 9.48
CA GLY A 119 11.02 4.13 10.16
C GLY A 119 9.70 4.81 10.49
N PHE A 120 8.58 4.14 10.30
CA PHE A 120 7.28 4.70 10.68
C PHE A 120 7.03 4.50 12.16
N THR A 121 6.39 5.49 12.79
CA THR A 121 6.01 5.42 14.19
C THR A 121 4.52 5.60 14.35
N ILE A 122 3.96 4.95 15.38
CA ILE A 122 2.53 5.05 15.67
C ILE A 122 2.23 6.42 16.26
N GLN A 123 1.31 7.13 15.64
CA GLN A 123 0.87 8.45 16.12
C GLN A 123 -0.41 8.36 16.93
N SER A 124 -1.35 7.55 16.49
CA SER A 124 -2.63 7.42 17.16
C SER A 124 -3.30 6.11 16.81
N GLU A 125 -4.34 5.79 17.55
CA GLU A 125 -5.15 4.60 17.36
C GLU A 125 -6.59 5.05 17.13
N ARG A 126 -7.29 4.37 16.23
CA ARG A 126 -8.67 4.71 15.92
C ARG A 126 -9.41 3.46 15.49
N MET A 127 -10.74 3.58 15.43
CA MET A 127 -11.57 2.49 14.92
C MET A 127 -12.01 2.82 13.50
N ASP A 128 -11.87 1.84 12.59
CA ASP A 128 -12.39 1.97 11.24
C ASP A 128 -13.92 1.82 11.32
N GLU A 129 -14.65 2.86 10.92
CA GLU A 129 -16.10 2.89 11.02
C GLU A 129 -16.76 1.80 10.19
N PHE A 130 -16.15 1.41 9.07
CA PHE A 130 -16.77 0.47 8.13
C PHE A 130 -16.57 -0.99 8.55
N THR A 131 -15.46 -1.29 9.21
CA THR A 131 -15.14 -2.67 9.58
C THR A 131 -15.23 -2.94 11.08
N GLY A 132 -15.19 -1.88 11.91
CA GLY A 132 -15.17 -2.02 13.35
C GLY A 132 -13.82 -2.45 13.90
N GLU A 133 -12.80 -2.51 13.07
CA GLU A 133 -11.47 -2.94 13.48
C GLU A 133 -10.60 -1.76 13.92
N THR A 134 -9.73 -2.03 14.88
CA THR A 134 -8.77 -1.03 15.33
C THR A 134 -7.69 -0.84 14.29
N GLU A 135 -7.35 0.40 14.00
CA GLU A 135 -6.24 0.71 13.10
C GLU A 135 -5.34 1.75 13.74
N TYR A 136 -4.08 1.76 13.33
CA TYR A 136 -3.10 2.74 13.76
C TYR A 136 -2.82 3.72 12.64
N VAL A 137 -2.67 4.99 13.01
CA VAL A 137 -2.14 6.02 12.13
C VAL A 137 -0.63 6.06 12.37
N MET A 138 0.15 5.91 11.32
CA MET A 138 1.60 5.90 11.41
C MET A 138 2.21 7.01 10.55
N ASN A 139 3.28 7.60 11.03
CA ASN A 139 3.96 8.71 10.35
C ASN A 139 5.43 8.41 10.15
N TRP A 140 5.95 8.96 9.04
CA TRP A 140 7.37 8.96 8.75
C TRP A 140 7.78 10.35 8.27
N GLU A 141 8.96 10.80 8.68
CA GLU A 141 9.52 12.06 8.20
C GLU A 141 10.96 11.84 7.75
N SER A 142 11.32 12.55 6.69
CA SER A 142 12.71 12.55 6.23
C SER A 142 13.58 13.19 7.31
N ASP A 143 14.78 12.63 7.52
CA ASP A 143 15.72 13.20 8.47
C ASP A 143 16.81 14.01 7.78
N CYS A 144 16.53 14.50 6.58
CA CYS A 144 17.47 15.33 5.83
C CYS A 144 17.35 16.81 6.15
N GLU A 145 16.38 17.20 6.95
CA GLU A 145 16.11 18.59 7.19
C GLU A 145 17.20 19.15 8.05
N GLY A 146 18.01 19.34 8.30
CA GLY A 146 19.04 19.94 9.10
C GLY A 146 20.27 20.32 8.31
N GLU A 147 20.30 19.91 7.10
CA GLU A 147 21.48 20.15 6.30
C GLU A 147 21.65 21.56 5.79
#